data_d6308297763ae87f823e57698bf6a852
#
_entry.id   d6308297763ae87f823e57698bf6a852
#
_cell.length_a   1.000
_cell.length_b   1.000
_cell.length_c   1.000
_cell.angle_alpha   90.00
_cell.angle_beta   90.00
_cell.angle_gamma   90.00
#
_symmetry.space_group_name_H-M   'P 1'
#
loop_
_entity.id
_entity.type
_entity.pdbx_description
1 polymer ?
#
loop_
_entity_poly.entity_id
_entity_poly.type
_entity_poly.pdbx_seq_one_letter_code
_entity_poly.pdbx_strand_id
1 'polypeptide(L)'
;MLRLGRREFAPHERVIMAIVNRTPDSFYDQGATFRDEPALARVEQAVAEGAAIIDIGGVKAGPGEEVSAEEEVRRTAGFVAEVRRRFPDVVISVDTWRHEVGEAACESGADVLNDAWGGVDPRLAEVAARYGAGLVCTHAGGAEPRTRPHRVAYDDVMADILDVTVGLAERAVALGVPRESVMIDPGHDFGKNTRHSLEATRRLGEMVATGWPVLVSLSNKDFVGETLDRPVRERVVGTLATTAVSAWLGARVYRVHEVAETRQVLDMVSSIAGDREPAVARRGLA
;
A
#
# COMPACT_ATOMS: atom_id res chain seq x y z
N MET A 1 -2.23 -6.43 -16.80
CA MET A 1 -3.49 -5.81 -16.35
C MET A 1 -3.56 -5.94 -14.85
N LEU A 2 -4.02 -4.94 -14.11
CA LEU A 2 -4.35 -5.04 -12.68
C LEU A 2 -5.85 -4.80 -12.56
N ARG A 3 -6.58 -5.71 -11.89
CA ARG A 3 -8.03 -5.61 -11.66
C ARG A 3 -8.33 -5.68 -10.16
N LEU A 4 -8.95 -4.64 -9.62
CA LEU A 4 -9.30 -4.56 -8.21
C LEU A 4 -10.80 -4.19 -8.10
N GLY A 5 -11.58 -5.09 -7.53
CA GLY A 5 -13.04 -4.97 -7.54
C GLY A 5 -13.57 -4.86 -8.98
N ARG A 6 -14.26 -3.76 -9.28
CA ARG A 6 -14.82 -3.48 -10.60
C ARG A 6 -13.89 -2.67 -11.51
N ARG A 7 -12.75 -2.21 -10.99
CA ARG A 7 -11.82 -1.35 -11.75
C ARG A 7 -10.70 -2.16 -12.38
N GLU A 8 -10.40 -1.79 -13.63
CA GLU A 8 -9.24 -2.28 -14.36
C GLU A 8 -8.25 -1.14 -14.58
N PHE A 9 -6.97 -1.42 -14.40
CA PHE A 9 -5.87 -0.47 -14.56
C PHE A 9 -4.93 -0.99 -15.64
N ALA A 10 -4.70 -0.19 -16.67
CA ALA A 10 -3.80 -0.54 -17.76
C ALA A 10 -2.35 -0.75 -17.27
N PRO A 11 -1.49 -1.50 -17.98
CA PRO A 11 -0.12 -1.80 -17.55
C PRO A 11 0.73 -0.57 -17.24
N HIS A 12 0.51 0.55 -17.94
CA HIS A 12 1.25 1.81 -17.77
C HIS A 12 0.65 2.75 -16.70
N GLU A 13 -0.56 2.44 -16.20
CA GLU A 13 -1.17 3.28 -15.16
C GLU A 13 -0.45 3.15 -13.82
N ARG A 14 -0.14 4.30 -13.23
CA ARG A 14 0.41 4.46 -11.89
C ARG A 14 -0.70 4.83 -10.93
N VAL A 15 -1.01 3.91 -10.03
CA VAL A 15 -2.22 3.95 -9.19
C VAL A 15 -1.89 4.46 -7.80
N ILE A 16 -2.61 5.46 -7.31
CA ILE A 16 -2.45 5.97 -5.95
C ILE A 16 -3.43 5.26 -5.01
N MET A 17 -2.88 4.73 -3.93
CA MET A 17 -3.57 4.17 -2.78
C MET A 17 -3.41 5.13 -1.60
N ALA A 18 -4.47 5.83 -1.22
CA ALA A 18 -4.45 6.79 -0.12
C ALA A 18 -4.66 6.10 1.23
N ILE A 19 -3.82 6.43 2.20
CA ILE A 19 -3.89 5.92 3.57
C ILE A 19 -4.97 6.68 4.35
N VAL A 20 -5.86 5.93 5.01
CA VAL A 20 -6.86 6.43 5.96
C VAL A 20 -6.79 5.59 7.23
N ASN A 21 -6.11 6.11 8.26
CA ASN A 21 -5.93 5.40 9.52
C ASN A 21 -7.11 5.60 10.46
N ARG A 22 -7.73 4.50 10.89
CA ARG A 22 -8.80 4.47 11.89
C ARG A 22 -8.25 4.13 13.27
N THR A 23 -7.12 4.78 13.63
CA THR A 23 -6.41 4.55 14.88
C THR A 23 -6.25 5.86 15.66
N PRO A 24 -6.41 5.84 17.00
CA PRO A 24 -6.28 7.04 17.83
C PRO A 24 -4.83 7.54 17.93
N ASP A 25 -3.86 6.69 17.64
CA ASP A 25 -2.42 6.90 17.82
C ASP A 25 -1.62 6.75 16.51
N SER A 26 -2.23 7.11 15.38
CA SER A 26 -1.57 7.05 14.07
C SER A 26 -0.25 7.81 14.05
N PHE A 27 0.75 7.22 13.39
CA PHE A 27 2.12 7.73 13.30
C PHE A 27 2.21 9.10 12.61
N TYR A 28 1.39 9.33 11.59
CA TYR A 28 1.43 10.54 10.76
C TYR A 28 0.39 11.58 11.16
N ASP A 29 -0.88 11.20 11.27
CA ASP A 29 -2.00 12.11 11.49
C ASP A 29 -2.43 12.25 12.96
N GLN A 30 -1.73 11.54 13.88
CA GLN A 30 -1.97 11.59 15.32
C GLN A 30 -3.43 11.34 15.72
N GLY A 31 -4.13 10.43 15.00
CA GLY A 31 -5.52 10.08 15.24
C GLY A 31 -6.53 11.07 14.64
N ALA A 32 -6.11 11.97 13.76
CA ALA A 32 -7.01 12.94 13.12
C ALA A 32 -8.19 12.28 12.39
N THR A 33 -7.98 11.09 11.83
CA THR A 33 -9.00 10.31 11.10
C THR A 33 -9.63 9.18 11.94
N PHE A 34 -9.46 9.18 13.25
CA PHE A 34 -10.09 8.18 14.12
C PHE A 34 -11.62 8.32 14.18
N ARG A 35 -12.16 9.55 14.16
CA ARG A 35 -13.62 9.80 14.09
C ARG A 35 -14.11 9.73 12.65
N ASP A 36 -15.38 9.36 12.45
CA ASP A 36 -15.95 9.11 11.12
C ASP A 36 -15.96 10.35 10.21
N GLU A 37 -16.39 11.51 10.72
CA GLU A 37 -16.48 12.73 9.89
C GLU A 37 -15.11 13.19 9.36
N PRO A 38 -14.04 13.33 10.17
CA PRO A 38 -12.72 13.66 9.64
C PRO A 38 -12.16 12.59 8.69
N ALA A 39 -12.43 11.30 8.96
CA ALA A 39 -11.99 10.22 8.09
C ALA A 39 -12.69 10.27 6.73
N LEU A 40 -14.00 10.52 6.69
CA LEU A 40 -14.76 10.67 5.45
C LEU A 40 -14.33 11.91 4.67
N ALA A 41 -14.06 13.03 5.34
CA ALA A 41 -13.52 14.23 4.70
C ALA A 41 -12.13 13.93 4.07
N ARG A 42 -11.29 13.12 4.75
CA ARG A 42 -10.01 12.68 4.17
C ARG A 42 -10.19 11.78 2.96
N VAL A 43 -11.18 10.87 2.97
CA VAL A 43 -11.52 10.04 1.79
C VAL A 43 -11.94 10.94 0.62
N GLU A 44 -12.87 11.88 0.86
CA GLU A 44 -13.35 12.81 -0.16
C GLU A 44 -12.20 13.61 -0.77
N GLN A 45 -11.33 14.17 0.07
CA GLN A 45 -10.13 14.88 -0.37
C GLN A 45 -9.21 13.98 -1.20
N ALA A 46 -8.91 12.76 -0.73
CA ALA A 46 -8.03 11.84 -1.42
C ALA A 46 -8.56 11.45 -2.81
N VAL A 47 -9.87 11.22 -2.92
CA VAL A 47 -10.53 10.93 -4.20
C VAL A 47 -10.46 12.14 -5.13
N ALA A 48 -10.70 13.35 -4.63
CA ALA A 48 -10.60 14.59 -5.40
C ALA A 48 -9.16 14.87 -5.87
N GLU A 49 -8.15 14.49 -5.09
CA GLU A 49 -6.72 14.57 -5.40
C GLU A 49 -6.24 13.46 -6.36
N GLY A 50 -7.10 12.50 -6.72
CA GLY A 50 -6.82 11.46 -7.71
C GLY A 50 -6.39 10.11 -7.16
N ALA A 51 -6.68 9.80 -5.89
CA ALA A 51 -6.56 8.44 -5.37
C ALA A 51 -7.60 7.52 -6.02
N ALA A 52 -7.16 6.38 -6.51
CA ALA A 52 -8.03 5.35 -7.07
C ALA A 52 -8.39 4.27 -6.04
N ILE A 53 -7.57 4.14 -5.00
CA ILE A 53 -7.72 3.18 -3.91
C ILE A 53 -7.68 3.93 -2.59
N ILE A 54 -8.60 3.61 -1.69
CA ILE A 54 -8.59 4.05 -0.29
C ILE A 54 -8.21 2.86 0.58
N ASP A 55 -7.12 2.97 1.33
CA ASP A 55 -6.61 1.91 2.19
C ASP A 55 -6.89 2.23 3.66
N ILE A 56 -7.77 1.44 4.27
CA ILE A 56 -8.34 1.67 5.61
C ILE A 56 -7.62 0.76 6.60
N GLY A 57 -6.93 1.35 7.59
CA GLY A 57 -6.23 0.61 8.64
C GLY A 57 -6.84 0.82 10.02
N GLY A 58 -7.23 -0.26 10.70
CA GLY A 58 -7.79 -0.26 12.06
C GLY A 58 -6.75 -0.39 13.17
N VAL A 59 -5.52 -0.80 12.83
CA VAL A 59 -4.42 -1.03 13.77
C VAL A 59 -3.14 -0.41 13.23
N LYS A 60 -2.41 0.30 14.10
CA LYS A 60 -1.11 0.87 13.77
C LYS A 60 -0.07 -0.23 13.53
N ALA A 61 0.72 -0.11 12.47
CA ALA A 61 1.77 -1.06 12.15
C ALA A 61 2.91 -1.14 13.18
N GLY A 62 3.19 -0.05 13.91
CA GLY A 62 4.23 -0.02 14.95
C GLY A 62 3.79 -0.60 16.29
N PRO A 63 4.72 -0.77 17.24
CA PRO A 63 4.43 -1.15 18.61
C PRO A 63 3.39 -0.24 19.28
N GLY A 64 2.61 -0.79 20.19
CA GLY A 64 1.57 -0.08 20.93
C GLY A 64 0.68 -1.05 21.71
N GLU A 65 -0.41 -0.54 22.28
CA GLU A 65 -1.39 -1.35 23.00
C GLU A 65 -1.99 -2.45 22.09
N GLU A 66 -2.29 -3.60 22.67
CA GLU A 66 -2.93 -4.69 21.96
C GLU A 66 -4.33 -4.27 21.50
N VAL A 67 -4.65 -4.57 20.25
CA VAL A 67 -5.98 -4.35 19.66
C VAL A 67 -6.53 -5.71 19.26
N SER A 68 -7.67 -6.10 19.81
CA SER A 68 -8.31 -7.37 19.44
C SER A 68 -8.90 -7.32 18.01
N ALA A 69 -9.20 -8.50 17.45
CA ALA A 69 -9.83 -8.59 16.14
C ALA A 69 -11.22 -7.91 16.14
N GLU A 70 -12.00 -8.11 17.22
CA GLU A 70 -13.34 -7.49 17.37
C GLU A 70 -13.24 -5.97 17.40
N GLU A 71 -12.22 -5.40 18.08
CA GLU A 71 -11.99 -3.96 18.10
C GLU A 71 -11.59 -3.44 16.73
N GLU A 72 -10.73 -4.16 16.00
CA GLU A 72 -10.31 -3.80 14.65
C GLU A 72 -11.50 -3.85 13.68
N VAL A 73 -12.34 -4.88 13.74
CA VAL A 73 -13.62 -4.96 12.99
C VAL A 73 -14.50 -3.75 13.29
N ARG A 74 -14.67 -3.41 14.58
CA ARG A 74 -15.49 -2.26 14.99
C ARG A 74 -14.97 -0.93 14.43
N ARG A 75 -13.68 -0.77 14.30
CA ARG A 75 -13.04 0.43 13.73
C ARG A 75 -13.18 0.52 12.21
N THR A 76 -13.26 -0.61 11.51
CA THR A 76 -13.10 -0.67 10.05
C THR A 76 -14.39 -1.01 9.31
N ALA A 77 -15.14 -2.06 9.68
CA ALA A 77 -16.23 -2.58 8.88
C ALA A 77 -17.35 -1.56 8.60
N GLY A 78 -17.84 -0.85 9.62
CA GLY A 78 -18.86 0.18 9.45
C GLY A 78 -18.38 1.35 8.59
N PHE A 79 -17.09 1.71 8.71
CA PHE A 79 -16.47 2.77 7.91
C PHE A 79 -16.31 2.35 6.44
N VAL A 80 -15.91 1.10 6.18
CA VAL A 80 -15.87 0.52 4.82
C VAL A 80 -17.23 0.61 4.14
N ALA A 81 -18.31 0.20 4.85
CA ALA A 81 -19.67 0.28 4.31
C ALA A 81 -20.08 1.73 3.97
N GLU A 82 -19.74 2.70 4.82
CA GLU A 82 -20.05 4.11 4.58
C GLU A 82 -19.24 4.68 3.41
N VAL A 83 -17.93 4.35 3.29
CA VAL A 83 -17.10 4.74 2.13
C VAL A 83 -17.67 4.16 0.85
N ARG A 84 -18.06 2.87 0.85
CA ARG A 84 -18.67 2.23 -0.33
C ARG A 84 -19.98 2.90 -0.74
N ARG A 85 -20.79 3.28 0.23
CA ARG A 85 -22.07 3.97 -0.03
C ARG A 85 -21.87 5.35 -0.67
N ARG A 86 -20.85 6.11 -0.23
CA ARG A 86 -20.57 7.48 -0.74
C ARG A 86 -19.77 7.48 -2.03
N PHE A 87 -18.85 6.53 -2.18
CA PHE A 87 -17.91 6.44 -3.29
C PHE A 87 -17.98 5.06 -3.95
N PRO A 88 -19.07 4.76 -4.69
CA PRO A 88 -19.32 3.42 -5.21
C PRO A 88 -18.24 2.91 -6.17
N ASP A 89 -17.52 3.81 -6.85
CA ASP A 89 -16.52 3.47 -7.87
C ASP A 89 -15.08 3.45 -7.35
N VAL A 90 -14.83 3.86 -6.09
CA VAL A 90 -13.48 3.80 -5.51
C VAL A 90 -13.15 2.36 -5.11
N VAL A 91 -11.90 1.95 -5.31
CA VAL A 91 -11.42 0.68 -4.76
C VAL A 91 -11.17 0.85 -3.27
N ILE A 92 -11.71 -0.05 -2.46
CA ILE A 92 -11.52 -0.05 -1.00
C ILE A 92 -10.58 -1.19 -0.63
N SER A 93 -9.47 -0.85 -0.03
CA SER A 93 -8.49 -1.75 0.56
C SER A 93 -8.59 -1.70 2.08
N VAL A 94 -8.38 -2.83 2.76
CA VAL A 94 -8.30 -2.88 4.22
C VAL A 94 -6.95 -3.47 4.63
N ASP A 95 -6.17 -2.67 5.39
CA ASP A 95 -4.87 -3.04 5.94
C ASP A 95 -5.10 -3.88 7.20
N THR A 96 -4.93 -5.19 7.07
CA THR A 96 -5.05 -6.16 8.16
C THR A 96 -4.29 -7.45 7.86
N TRP A 97 -3.83 -8.13 8.89
CA TRP A 97 -3.26 -9.49 8.79
C TRP A 97 -4.22 -10.57 9.28
N ARG A 98 -5.41 -10.19 9.79
CA ARG A 98 -6.35 -11.10 10.43
C ARG A 98 -7.46 -11.49 9.48
N HIS A 99 -7.72 -12.78 9.35
CA HIS A 99 -8.78 -13.27 8.48
C HIS A 99 -10.18 -12.82 8.93
N GLU A 100 -10.45 -12.73 10.26
CA GLU A 100 -11.75 -12.29 10.79
C GLU A 100 -12.06 -10.85 10.40
N VAL A 101 -11.04 -9.99 10.42
CA VAL A 101 -11.16 -8.59 9.99
C VAL A 101 -11.33 -8.52 8.47
N GLY A 102 -10.54 -9.32 7.73
CA GLY A 102 -10.67 -9.44 6.27
C GLY A 102 -12.07 -9.87 5.84
N GLU A 103 -12.67 -10.85 6.53
CA GLU A 103 -14.03 -11.32 6.26
C GLU A 103 -15.06 -10.21 6.48
N ALA A 104 -15.05 -9.55 7.63
CA ALA A 104 -15.96 -8.44 7.94
C ALA A 104 -15.76 -7.25 6.98
N ALA A 105 -14.53 -6.99 6.54
CA ALA A 105 -14.23 -5.95 5.56
C ALA A 105 -14.82 -6.27 4.18
N CYS A 106 -14.65 -7.50 3.69
CA CYS A 106 -15.22 -7.94 2.41
C CYS A 106 -16.76 -7.93 2.44
N GLU A 107 -17.40 -8.39 3.52
CA GLU A 107 -18.85 -8.29 3.73
C GLU A 107 -19.36 -6.86 3.70
N SER A 108 -18.53 -5.91 4.18
CA SER A 108 -18.81 -4.48 4.17
C SER A 108 -18.52 -3.79 2.84
N GLY A 109 -17.91 -4.50 1.87
CA GLY A 109 -17.66 -3.99 0.52
C GLY A 109 -16.21 -3.64 0.20
N ALA A 110 -15.23 -4.17 0.92
CA ALA A 110 -13.82 -4.06 0.54
C ALA A 110 -13.53 -4.89 -0.73
N ASP A 111 -12.65 -4.36 -1.58
CA ASP A 111 -12.21 -4.98 -2.82
C ASP A 111 -10.83 -5.63 -2.70
N VAL A 112 -10.03 -5.21 -1.71
CA VAL A 112 -8.64 -5.64 -1.53
C VAL A 112 -8.36 -5.86 -0.06
N LEU A 113 -7.63 -6.92 0.26
CA LEU A 113 -7.01 -7.14 1.57
C LEU A 113 -5.52 -6.83 1.46
N ASN A 114 -5.05 -5.88 2.27
CA ASN A 114 -3.66 -5.47 2.29
C ASN A 114 -2.94 -6.14 3.47
N ASP A 115 -2.30 -7.28 3.19
CA ASP A 115 -1.54 -8.03 4.20
C ASP A 115 -0.12 -7.46 4.30
N ALA A 116 0.07 -6.52 5.21
CA ALA A 116 1.36 -5.91 5.46
C ALA A 116 2.32 -6.80 6.29
N TRP A 117 1.92 -8.00 6.71
CA TRP A 117 2.67 -8.86 7.62
C TRP A 117 3.06 -10.24 7.05
N GLY A 118 3.02 -10.37 5.73
CA GLY A 118 3.64 -11.49 5.04
C GLY A 118 2.97 -12.84 5.28
N GLY A 119 1.66 -12.89 5.35
CA GLY A 119 0.90 -14.14 5.48
C GLY A 119 0.96 -14.76 6.87
N VAL A 120 1.15 -13.97 7.94
CA VAL A 120 1.14 -14.45 9.34
C VAL A 120 -0.16 -15.21 9.66
N ASP A 121 -1.30 -14.73 9.19
CA ASP A 121 -2.53 -15.52 9.17
C ASP A 121 -2.84 -16.02 7.74
N PRO A 122 -2.51 -17.28 7.44
CA PRO A 122 -2.68 -17.83 6.10
C PRO A 122 -4.14 -17.89 5.62
N ARG A 123 -5.11 -17.81 6.54
CA ARG A 123 -6.55 -17.81 6.22
C ARG A 123 -7.00 -16.52 5.57
N LEU A 124 -6.22 -15.43 5.68
CA LEU A 124 -6.54 -14.17 5.01
C LEU A 124 -6.59 -14.32 3.48
N ALA A 125 -5.68 -15.11 2.90
CA ALA A 125 -5.70 -15.43 1.48
C ALA A 125 -6.92 -16.29 1.07
N GLU A 126 -7.40 -17.17 1.95
CA GLU A 126 -8.62 -17.94 1.73
C GLU A 126 -9.87 -17.04 1.74
N VAL A 127 -9.89 -16.05 2.62
CA VAL A 127 -10.95 -15.01 2.62
C VAL A 127 -10.91 -14.22 1.31
N ALA A 128 -9.74 -13.74 0.88
CA ALA A 128 -9.61 -13.02 -0.39
C ALA A 128 -10.15 -13.85 -1.57
N ALA A 129 -9.81 -15.14 -1.64
CA ALA A 129 -10.31 -16.05 -2.65
C ALA A 129 -11.84 -16.23 -2.58
N ARG A 130 -12.40 -16.43 -1.39
CA ARG A 130 -13.83 -16.64 -1.17
C ARG A 130 -14.68 -15.46 -1.62
N TYR A 131 -14.22 -14.24 -1.37
CA TYR A 131 -14.94 -13.01 -1.72
C TYR A 131 -14.54 -12.44 -3.09
N GLY A 132 -13.57 -13.04 -3.79
CA GLY A 132 -13.03 -12.54 -5.05
C GLY A 132 -12.29 -11.20 -4.87
N ALA A 133 -11.78 -10.93 -3.67
CA ALA A 133 -11.01 -9.74 -3.35
C ALA A 133 -9.57 -9.87 -3.86
N GLY A 134 -8.94 -8.73 -4.14
CA GLY A 134 -7.49 -8.67 -4.38
C GLY A 134 -6.70 -8.87 -3.09
N LEU A 135 -5.42 -9.23 -3.24
CA LEU A 135 -4.52 -9.43 -2.11
C LEU A 135 -3.18 -8.74 -2.35
N VAL A 136 -2.67 -8.04 -1.34
CA VAL A 136 -1.29 -7.56 -1.30
C VAL A 136 -0.45 -8.56 -0.51
N CYS A 137 0.62 -9.05 -1.13
CA CYS A 137 1.57 -9.99 -0.53
C CYS A 137 2.85 -9.24 -0.17
N THR A 138 3.02 -8.89 1.10
CA THR A 138 4.12 -8.05 1.58
C THR A 138 5.23 -8.89 2.21
N HIS A 139 6.48 -8.48 1.99
CA HIS A 139 7.63 -9.04 2.67
C HIS A 139 7.83 -8.38 4.04
N ALA A 140 7.54 -9.10 5.11
CA ALA A 140 7.74 -8.63 6.49
C ALA A 140 9.06 -9.10 7.14
N GLY A 141 9.89 -9.89 6.43
CA GLY A 141 11.18 -10.40 6.93
C GLY A 141 11.05 -11.31 8.15
N GLY A 142 9.94 -12.03 8.28
CA GLY A 142 9.66 -12.89 9.44
C GLY A 142 9.39 -12.13 10.74
N ALA A 143 9.22 -10.81 10.69
CA ALA A 143 8.86 -10.03 11.88
C ALA A 143 7.41 -10.33 12.30
N GLU A 144 7.22 -10.51 13.60
CA GLU A 144 5.87 -10.60 14.17
C GLU A 144 5.13 -9.26 14.01
N PRO A 145 3.79 -9.29 13.82
CA PRO A 145 3.00 -8.08 13.71
C PRO A 145 3.26 -7.10 14.85
N ARG A 146 3.39 -5.83 14.48
CA ARG A 146 3.62 -4.70 15.40
C ARG A 146 4.94 -4.74 16.17
N THR A 147 5.92 -5.53 15.72
CA THR A 147 7.27 -5.55 16.29
C THR A 147 8.25 -4.77 15.42
N ARG A 148 9.34 -4.31 16.03
CA ARG A 148 10.48 -3.67 15.36
C ARG A 148 11.75 -4.34 15.83
N PRO A 149 12.28 -5.34 15.12
CA PRO A 149 13.53 -5.99 15.51
C PRO A 149 14.69 -5.00 15.43
N HIS A 150 15.56 -4.97 16.46
CA HIS A 150 16.70 -4.07 16.52
C HIS A 150 17.82 -4.40 15.52
N ARG A 151 17.95 -5.66 15.17
CA ARG A 151 18.96 -6.15 14.21
C ARG A 151 18.33 -7.12 13.26
N VAL A 152 18.39 -6.78 11.97
CA VAL A 152 17.98 -7.66 10.88
C VAL A 152 19.17 -7.90 9.96
N ALA A 153 19.32 -9.13 9.50
CA ALA A 153 20.38 -9.52 8.59
C ALA A 153 19.80 -10.37 7.46
N TYR A 154 20.28 -10.13 6.25
CA TYR A 154 19.98 -10.91 5.06
C TYR A 154 21.31 -11.21 4.35
N ASP A 155 21.45 -12.40 3.77
CA ASP A 155 22.54 -12.70 2.85
C ASP A 155 22.32 -11.92 1.54
N ASP A 156 21.08 -11.91 1.03
CA ASP A 156 20.61 -11.06 -0.07
C ASP A 156 19.15 -10.68 0.21
N VAL A 157 18.91 -9.42 0.56
CA VAL A 157 17.58 -8.93 0.92
C VAL A 157 16.58 -8.99 -0.24
N MET A 158 17.05 -8.79 -1.49
CA MET A 158 16.15 -8.83 -2.64
C MET A 158 15.79 -10.28 -3.01
N ALA A 159 16.72 -11.21 -2.90
CA ALA A 159 16.43 -12.62 -3.12
C ALA A 159 15.38 -13.12 -2.11
N ASP A 160 15.51 -12.74 -0.84
CA ASP A 160 14.54 -13.08 0.21
C ASP A 160 13.16 -12.42 -0.04
N ILE A 161 13.13 -11.13 -0.44
CA ILE A 161 11.89 -10.45 -0.83
C ILE A 161 11.19 -11.18 -1.98
N LEU A 162 11.93 -11.57 -3.01
CA LEU A 162 11.37 -12.26 -4.19
C LEU A 162 10.82 -13.64 -3.80
N ASP A 163 11.58 -14.43 -3.08
CA ASP A 163 11.17 -15.77 -2.66
C ASP A 163 9.86 -15.73 -1.86
N VAL A 164 9.80 -14.86 -0.84
CA VAL A 164 8.64 -14.73 0.02
C VAL A 164 7.43 -14.17 -0.73
N THR A 165 7.58 -13.04 -1.44
CA THR A 165 6.42 -12.36 -2.04
C THR A 165 5.86 -13.12 -3.23
N VAL A 166 6.71 -13.72 -4.07
CA VAL A 166 6.26 -14.56 -5.18
C VAL A 166 5.59 -15.83 -4.65
N GLY A 167 6.18 -16.49 -3.66
CA GLY A 167 5.57 -17.66 -3.03
C GLY A 167 4.19 -17.39 -2.43
N LEU A 168 4.02 -16.23 -1.74
CA LEU A 168 2.70 -15.80 -1.23
C LEU A 168 1.71 -15.53 -2.37
N ALA A 169 2.15 -14.86 -3.43
CA ALA A 169 1.30 -14.55 -4.58
C ALA A 169 0.85 -15.82 -5.33
N GLU A 170 1.75 -16.77 -5.54
CA GLU A 170 1.43 -18.06 -6.17
C GLU A 170 0.46 -18.89 -5.31
N ARG A 171 0.69 -18.89 -3.98
CA ARG A 171 -0.23 -19.52 -3.04
C ARG A 171 -1.61 -18.87 -3.09
N ALA A 172 -1.71 -17.55 -3.11
CA ALA A 172 -3.00 -16.85 -3.22
C ALA A 172 -3.76 -17.25 -4.48
N VAL A 173 -3.06 -17.32 -5.62
CA VAL A 173 -3.66 -17.79 -6.89
C VAL A 173 -4.10 -19.26 -6.80
N ALA A 174 -3.30 -20.13 -6.19
CA ALA A 174 -3.66 -21.53 -5.99
C ALA A 174 -4.91 -21.71 -5.10
N LEU A 175 -5.17 -20.78 -4.19
CA LEU A 175 -6.39 -20.72 -3.37
C LEU A 175 -7.60 -20.15 -4.11
N GLY A 176 -7.41 -19.53 -5.28
CA GLY A 176 -8.49 -18.99 -6.12
C GLY A 176 -8.53 -17.47 -6.22
N VAL A 177 -7.58 -16.72 -5.65
CA VAL A 177 -7.48 -15.27 -5.88
C VAL A 177 -7.10 -15.03 -7.34
N PRO A 178 -7.84 -14.19 -8.10
CA PRO A 178 -7.50 -13.91 -9.49
C PRO A 178 -6.09 -13.34 -9.61
N ARG A 179 -5.25 -13.89 -10.49
CA ARG A 179 -3.87 -13.45 -10.67
C ARG A 179 -3.73 -11.95 -10.90
N GLU A 180 -4.62 -11.38 -11.69
CA GLU A 180 -4.67 -9.95 -12.00
C GLU A 180 -5.09 -9.08 -10.81
N SER A 181 -5.50 -9.68 -9.69
CA SER A 181 -5.89 -8.97 -8.46
C SER A 181 -4.86 -9.13 -7.33
N VAL A 182 -3.73 -9.80 -7.60
CA VAL A 182 -2.64 -9.96 -6.62
C VAL A 182 -1.54 -8.95 -6.90
N MET A 183 -1.06 -8.31 -5.83
CA MET A 183 0.08 -7.38 -5.83
C MET A 183 1.16 -7.89 -4.88
N ILE A 184 2.42 -7.57 -5.16
CA ILE A 184 3.56 -7.86 -4.28
C ILE A 184 4.16 -6.54 -3.76
N ASP A 185 4.61 -6.52 -2.48
CA ASP A 185 5.20 -5.34 -1.83
C ASP A 185 6.54 -5.73 -1.17
N PRO A 186 7.65 -5.03 -1.48
CA PRO A 186 8.94 -5.30 -0.83
C PRO A 186 8.95 -5.00 0.67
N GLY A 187 7.93 -4.34 1.22
CA GLY A 187 7.77 -4.11 2.65
C GLY A 187 8.89 -3.24 3.25
N HIS A 188 9.15 -2.06 2.69
CA HIS A 188 10.12 -1.12 3.23
C HIS A 188 9.88 -0.88 4.73
N ASP A 189 10.94 -0.92 5.53
CA ASP A 189 10.97 -0.83 7.00
C ASP A 189 10.36 -2.03 7.78
N PHE A 190 9.63 -2.93 7.12
CA PHE A 190 9.16 -4.16 7.76
C PHE A 190 10.27 -5.22 7.75
N GLY A 191 10.77 -5.59 8.94
CA GLY A 191 11.90 -6.52 9.09
C GLY A 191 13.17 -6.07 8.35
N LYS A 192 13.35 -4.79 8.09
CA LYS A 192 14.47 -4.22 7.32
C LYS A 192 15.05 -3.00 8.04
N ASN A 193 16.35 -2.82 7.94
CA ASN A 193 17.01 -1.58 8.29
C ASN A 193 17.03 -0.61 7.09
N THR A 194 17.52 0.59 7.29
CA THR A 194 17.62 1.64 6.27
C THR A 194 18.38 1.19 5.02
N ARG A 195 19.51 0.48 5.19
CA ARG A 195 20.31 -0.01 4.05
C ARG A 195 19.55 -1.05 3.23
N HIS A 196 18.85 -1.96 3.89
CA HIS A 196 18.00 -2.96 3.22
C HIS A 196 16.85 -2.31 2.46
N SER A 197 16.19 -1.28 3.05
CA SER A 197 15.12 -0.55 2.37
C SER A 197 15.64 0.23 1.15
N LEU A 198 16.82 0.86 1.24
CA LEU A 198 17.48 1.50 0.10
C LEU A 198 17.89 0.51 -0.98
N GLU A 199 18.39 -0.67 -0.61
CA GLU A 199 18.73 -1.73 -1.55
C GLU A 199 17.49 -2.30 -2.24
N ALA A 200 16.42 -2.56 -1.50
CA ALA A 200 15.14 -2.99 -2.05
C ALA A 200 14.61 -1.98 -3.09
N THR A 201 14.70 -0.68 -2.81
CA THR A 201 14.34 0.37 -3.77
C THR A 201 15.24 0.34 -5.01
N ARG A 202 16.56 0.24 -4.84
CA ARG A 202 17.53 0.22 -5.95
C ARG A 202 17.31 -0.95 -6.90
N ARG A 203 16.94 -2.12 -6.34
CA ARG A 203 16.76 -3.38 -7.06
C ARG A 203 15.29 -3.69 -7.39
N LEU A 204 14.37 -2.72 -7.23
CA LEU A 204 12.94 -2.89 -7.43
C LEU A 204 12.57 -3.44 -8.81
N GLY A 205 13.40 -3.16 -9.83
CA GLY A 205 13.24 -3.72 -11.17
C GLY A 205 13.25 -5.24 -11.22
N GLU A 206 13.91 -5.91 -10.28
CA GLU A 206 13.92 -7.38 -10.19
C GLU A 206 12.52 -7.90 -9.78
N MET A 207 11.81 -7.20 -8.87
CA MET A 207 10.42 -7.53 -8.56
C MET A 207 9.50 -7.29 -9.76
N VAL A 208 9.68 -6.17 -10.45
CA VAL A 208 8.89 -5.84 -11.66
C VAL A 208 9.09 -6.89 -12.74
N ALA A 209 10.31 -7.41 -12.90
CA ALA A 209 10.62 -8.47 -13.86
C ALA A 209 9.89 -9.81 -13.59
N THR A 210 9.36 -10.03 -12.39
CA THR A 210 8.54 -11.22 -12.07
C THR A 210 7.18 -11.20 -12.79
N GLY A 211 6.75 -10.04 -13.28
CA GLY A 211 5.45 -9.84 -13.93
C GLY A 211 4.27 -9.68 -12.97
N TRP A 212 4.50 -9.67 -11.65
CA TRP A 212 3.50 -9.28 -10.67
C TRP A 212 3.41 -7.76 -10.57
N PRO A 213 2.21 -7.18 -10.40
CA PRO A 213 2.08 -5.76 -10.06
C PRO A 213 2.78 -5.45 -8.73
N VAL A 214 3.69 -4.46 -8.73
CA VAL A 214 4.44 -4.07 -7.53
C VAL A 214 3.77 -2.88 -6.87
N LEU A 215 3.42 -3.03 -5.59
CA LEU A 215 3.01 -1.97 -4.69
C LEU A 215 4.23 -1.51 -3.89
N VAL A 216 4.34 -0.20 -3.64
CA VAL A 216 5.33 0.37 -2.73
C VAL A 216 4.67 1.28 -1.70
N SER A 217 5.08 1.15 -0.46
CA SER A 217 4.64 1.97 0.67
C SER A 217 5.85 2.71 1.26
N LEU A 218 6.10 3.94 0.79
CA LEU A 218 7.33 4.70 1.07
C LEU A 218 7.09 5.90 1.99
N SER A 219 5.82 6.32 2.12
CA SER A 219 5.43 7.61 2.67
C SER A 219 5.88 7.80 4.11
N ASN A 220 6.78 8.76 4.30
CA ASN A 220 7.32 9.23 5.56
C ASN A 220 8.01 8.17 6.43
N LYS A 221 8.44 7.04 5.82
CA LYS A 221 9.07 5.91 6.50
C LYS A 221 10.43 6.25 7.10
N ASP A 222 10.86 5.44 8.05
CA ASP A 222 12.08 5.69 8.82
C ASP A 222 13.34 5.64 7.97
N PHE A 223 13.41 4.75 6.95
CA PHE A 223 14.57 4.72 6.05
C PHE A 223 14.77 6.03 5.28
N VAL A 224 13.68 6.77 4.94
CA VAL A 224 13.77 8.11 4.33
C VAL A 224 14.29 9.11 5.35
N GLY A 225 13.74 9.07 6.57
CA GLY A 225 14.15 9.97 7.65
C GLY A 225 15.61 9.78 8.07
N GLU A 226 16.05 8.54 8.25
CA GLU A 226 17.44 8.22 8.60
C GLU A 226 18.42 8.57 7.45
N THR A 227 18.04 8.33 6.20
CA THR A 227 18.89 8.67 5.06
C THR A 227 19.17 10.17 4.98
N LEU A 228 18.19 11.00 5.33
CA LEU A 228 18.24 12.46 5.16
C LEU A 228 18.48 13.21 6.49
N ASP A 229 18.53 12.50 7.62
CA ASP A 229 18.51 13.09 8.96
C ASP A 229 17.34 14.06 9.15
N ARG A 230 16.10 13.57 8.91
CA ARG A 230 14.88 14.37 8.95
C ARG A 230 13.80 13.78 9.84
N PRO A 231 13.14 14.61 10.68
CA PRO A 231 11.98 14.20 11.44
C PRO A 231 10.79 13.91 10.48
N VAL A 232 9.80 13.16 10.95
CA VAL A 232 8.67 12.66 10.13
C VAL A 232 8.02 13.74 9.27
N ARG A 233 7.78 14.94 9.81
CA ARG A 233 7.10 16.03 9.12
C ARG A 233 7.92 16.67 7.98
N GLU A 234 9.20 16.36 7.90
CA GLU A 234 10.13 16.89 6.88
C GLU A 234 10.55 15.84 5.84
N ARG A 235 9.90 14.66 5.84
CA ARG A 235 10.27 13.54 4.96
C ARG A 235 9.58 13.57 3.59
N VAL A 236 8.65 14.47 3.36
CA VAL A 236 7.84 14.50 2.13
C VAL A 236 8.71 14.56 0.88
N VAL A 237 9.72 15.44 0.83
CA VAL A 237 10.62 15.57 -0.33
C VAL A 237 11.38 14.26 -0.62
N GLY A 238 11.91 13.61 0.42
CA GLY A 238 12.57 12.32 0.28
C GLY A 238 11.62 11.21 -0.16
N THR A 239 10.41 11.21 0.38
CA THR A 239 9.33 10.30 -0.03
C THR A 239 9.02 10.45 -1.53
N LEU A 240 8.84 11.69 -2.01
CA LEU A 240 8.53 11.98 -3.41
C LEU A 240 9.68 11.58 -4.34
N ALA A 241 10.95 11.83 -3.93
CA ALA A 241 12.12 11.39 -4.68
C ALA A 241 12.17 9.86 -4.82
N THR A 242 11.95 9.13 -3.72
CA THR A 242 11.92 7.67 -3.72
C THR A 242 10.73 7.12 -4.53
N THR A 243 9.59 7.82 -4.48
CA THR A 243 8.41 7.52 -5.31
C THR A 243 8.73 7.66 -6.79
N ALA A 244 9.39 8.75 -7.20
CA ALA A 244 9.79 8.96 -8.60
C ALA A 244 10.73 7.86 -9.11
N VAL A 245 11.72 7.47 -8.30
CA VAL A 245 12.65 6.37 -8.63
C VAL A 245 11.88 5.06 -8.76
N SER A 246 11.01 4.74 -7.81
CA SER A 246 10.19 3.52 -7.85
C SER A 246 9.27 3.47 -9.06
N ALA A 247 8.70 4.61 -9.44
CA ALA A 247 7.86 4.74 -10.63
C ALA A 247 8.64 4.54 -11.94
N TRP A 248 9.86 5.07 -12.00
CA TRP A 248 10.77 4.86 -13.11
C TRP A 248 11.19 3.40 -13.24
N LEU A 249 11.38 2.70 -12.11
CA LEU A 249 11.72 1.27 -12.07
C LEU A 249 10.52 0.35 -12.34
N GLY A 250 9.29 0.88 -12.46
CA GLY A 250 8.11 0.14 -12.89
C GLY A 250 7.13 -0.28 -11.79
N ALA A 251 7.24 0.26 -10.56
CA ALA A 251 6.20 0.10 -9.56
C ALA A 251 4.86 0.62 -10.07
N ARG A 252 3.77 0.00 -9.65
CA ARG A 252 2.43 0.27 -10.17
C ARG A 252 1.49 0.91 -9.17
N VAL A 253 1.56 0.55 -7.89
CA VAL A 253 0.66 1.05 -6.85
C VAL A 253 1.50 1.74 -5.78
N TYR A 254 1.06 2.94 -5.36
CA TYR A 254 1.78 3.80 -4.42
C TYR A 254 0.89 4.09 -3.23
N ARG A 255 1.23 3.53 -2.08
CA ARG A 255 0.52 3.71 -0.82
C ARG A 255 1.07 4.93 -0.09
N VAL A 256 0.27 6.00 0.00
CA VAL A 256 0.75 7.34 0.37
C VAL A 256 -0.20 8.11 1.28
N HIS A 257 0.38 9.09 2.01
CA HIS A 257 -0.38 10.12 2.73
C HIS A 257 -0.62 11.36 1.85
N GLU A 258 0.40 11.81 1.10
CA GLU A 258 0.39 13.03 0.28
C GLU A 258 -0.05 12.71 -1.14
N VAL A 259 -1.38 12.66 -1.36
CA VAL A 259 -1.97 12.23 -2.64
C VAL A 259 -1.70 13.23 -3.76
N ALA A 260 -1.94 14.52 -3.51
CA ALA A 260 -1.79 15.57 -4.53
C ALA A 260 -0.35 15.71 -5.04
N GLU A 261 0.63 15.70 -4.11
CA GLU A 261 2.05 15.79 -4.44
C GLU A 261 2.52 14.52 -5.17
N THR A 262 2.08 13.36 -4.69
CA THR A 262 2.38 12.06 -5.33
C THR A 262 1.81 12.03 -6.75
N ARG A 263 0.58 12.51 -6.97
CA ARG A 263 -0.03 12.59 -8.32
C ARG A 263 0.84 13.38 -9.28
N GLN A 264 1.33 14.55 -8.84
CA GLN A 264 2.21 15.38 -9.67
C GLN A 264 3.52 14.66 -10.04
N VAL A 265 4.13 13.97 -9.09
CA VAL A 265 5.35 13.17 -9.33
C VAL A 265 5.08 12.05 -10.35
N LEU A 266 4.00 11.29 -10.15
CA LEU A 266 3.67 10.17 -11.03
C LEU A 266 3.29 10.63 -12.44
N ASP A 267 2.58 11.75 -12.55
CA ASP A 267 2.25 12.35 -13.84
C ASP A 267 3.51 12.85 -14.57
N MET A 268 4.46 13.44 -13.84
CA MET A 268 5.73 13.87 -14.42
C MET A 268 6.56 12.68 -14.90
N VAL A 269 6.67 11.61 -14.08
CA VAL A 269 7.37 10.39 -14.48
C VAL A 269 6.69 9.74 -15.69
N SER A 270 5.35 9.70 -15.72
CA SER A 270 4.61 9.16 -16.86
C SER A 270 4.86 9.93 -18.16
N SER A 271 4.94 11.27 -18.08
CA SER A 271 5.24 12.10 -19.25
C SER A 271 6.70 11.93 -19.72
N ILE A 272 7.65 11.79 -18.79
CA ILE A 272 9.07 11.50 -19.14
C ILE A 272 9.19 10.14 -19.81
N ALA A 273 8.45 9.12 -19.33
CA ALA A 273 8.44 7.78 -19.89
C ALA A 273 7.72 7.68 -21.24
N GLY A 274 6.96 8.70 -21.64
CA GLY A 274 6.16 8.69 -22.86
C GLY A 274 4.81 7.97 -22.72
N ASP A 275 4.41 7.62 -21.49
CA ASP A 275 3.13 6.96 -21.19
C ASP A 275 1.96 7.96 -21.14
N ARG A 276 2.26 9.27 -21.08
CA ARG A 276 1.27 10.33 -20.94
C ARG A 276 1.72 11.59 -21.68
N GLU A 277 0.81 12.21 -22.43
CA GLU A 277 1.04 13.54 -23.00
C GLU A 277 1.12 14.61 -21.92
N PRO A 278 1.94 15.65 -22.10
CA PRO A 278 1.93 16.81 -21.22
C PRO A 278 0.54 17.45 -21.18
N ALA A 279 0.10 17.89 -19.99
CA ALA A 279 -1.20 18.57 -19.83
C ALA A 279 -1.29 19.84 -20.69
N VAL A 280 -0.17 20.50 -20.92
CA VAL A 280 -0.04 21.67 -21.79
C VAL A 280 1.34 21.67 -22.46
N ALA A 281 1.39 21.83 -23.79
CA ALA A 281 2.62 21.99 -24.54
C ALA A 281 2.55 23.32 -25.34
N ARG A 282 3.10 24.39 -24.80
CA ARG A 282 3.09 25.72 -25.43
C ARG A 282 4.49 26.23 -25.78
N ARG A 283 5.53 25.72 -25.09
CA ARG A 283 6.89 26.19 -25.26
C ARG A 283 7.46 25.69 -26.59
N GLY A 284 7.96 26.60 -27.42
CA GLY A 284 8.56 26.25 -28.72
C GLY A 284 7.56 25.87 -29.82
N LEU A 285 6.26 25.92 -29.53
CA LEU A 285 5.20 25.78 -30.54
C LEU A 285 4.75 27.18 -30.94
N ALA A 286 5.43 27.79 -31.91
CA ALA A 286 5.04 29.05 -32.53
C ALA A 286 4.27 28.79 -33.82
#